data_3aafa22bdc72891831b2edc874c9d4f2
#
_entry.id   3aafa22bdc72891831b2edc874c9d4f2
#
_cell.length_a   1.000
_cell.length_b   1.000
_cell.length_c   1.000
_cell.angle_alpha   90.00
_cell.angle_beta   90.00
_cell.angle_gamma   90.00
#
_symmetry.space_group_name_H-M   'P 1'
#
loop_
_entity.id
_entity.type
_entity.pdbx_description
1 polymer ?
#
loop_
_entity_poly.entity_id
_entity_poly.type
_entity_poly.pdbx_seq_one_letter_code
_entity_poly.pdbx_strand_id
1 'polypeptide(L)'
;MVTFFKFNKNRINLLCGDLNVSPNEDDVWSHKQLQNVVSHTKIEREKLIKIMNKGKFIDTTRMFISPPENVFTWWSYRSKDFKKNNRGRRLDHIWVTNHQSLESLNAKIMIETRSLPQPSDHVPISYEFNLG
;
A
#
# COMPACT_ATOMS: atom_id res chain seq x y z
N MET A 1 13.56 14.98 -13.88
CA MET A 1 14.68 14.52 -13.02
C MET A 1 14.11 14.14 -11.67
N VAL A 2 14.16 12.88 -11.27
CA VAL A 2 13.75 12.49 -9.93
C VAL A 2 14.93 12.74 -9.02
N THR A 3 14.82 13.76 -8.18
CA THR A 3 15.81 14.00 -7.13
C THR A 3 15.61 12.92 -6.08
N PHE A 4 16.49 11.93 -6.07
CA PHE A 4 16.44 10.89 -5.05
C PHE A 4 16.86 11.48 -3.71
N PHE A 5 16.01 11.31 -2.71
CA PHE A 5 16.36 11.65 -1.35
C PHE A 5 17.60 10.87 -0.94
N LYS A 6 18.61 11.57 -0.45
CA LYS A 6 19.73 10.92 0.25
C LYS A 6 19.21 10.46 1.61
N PHE A 7 18.76 9.22 1.67
CA PHE A 7 18.37 8.63 2.94
C PHE A 7 19.59 8.51 3.85
N ASN A 8 19.48 9.08 5.03
CA ASN A 8 20.50 8.88 6.06
C ASN A 8 20.34 7.43 6.57
N LYS A 9 21.36 6.60 6.37
CA LYS A 9 21.36 5.20 6.82
C LYS A 9 21.19 5.03 8.33
N ASN A 10 21.48 6.09 9.10
CA ASN A 10 21.36 6.10 10.56
C ASN A 10 19.99 6.59 11.03
N ARG A 11 19.05 6.79 10.13
CA ARG A 11 17.69 7.22 10.45
C ARG A 11 16.66 6.23 9.93
N ILE A 12 15.56 6.15 10.65
CA ILE A 12 14.36 5.46 10.18
C ILE A 12 13.63 6.42 9.25
N ASN A 13 13.39 5.96 8.02
CA ASN A 13 12.63 6.72 7.03
C ASN A 13 11.28 6.03 6.82
N LEU A 14 10.22 6.82 6.84
CA LEU A 14 8.87 6.39 6.53
C LEU A 14 8.41 7.08 5.25
N LEU A 15 7.85 6.32 4.33
CA LEU A 15 7.14 6.83 3.17
C LEU A 15 5.71 6.33 3.25
N CYS A 16 4.75 7.24 3.37
CA CYS A 16 3.35 6.87 3.50
C CYS A 16 2.44 7.79 2.72
N GLY A 17 1.32 7.26 2.29
CA GLY A 17 0.28 8.01 1.59
C GLY A 17 -0.39 7.21 0.47
N ASP A 18 -1.29 7.89 -0.22
CA ASP A 18 -1.88 7.42 -1.46
C ASP A 18 -0.88 7.61 -2.60
N LEU A 19 -0.25 6.52 -3.02
CA LEU A 19 0.71 6.52 -4.12
C LEU A 19 0.03 6.25 -5.47
N ASN A 20 -1.27 5.99 -5.47
CA ASN A 20 -2.09 5.71 -6.65
C ASN A 20 -1.55 4.58 -7.55
N VAL A 21 -0.79 3.65 -6.99
CA VAL A 21 -0.26 2.49 -7.70
C VAL A 21 -0.38 1.24 -6.85
N SER A 22 -0.89 0.18 -7.47
CA SER A 22 -0.91 -1.18 -6.92
C SER A 22 0.28 -1.95 -7.51
N PRO A 23 1.39 -2.14 -6.77
CA PRO A 23 2.64 -2.64 -7.34
C PRO A 23 2.64 -4.13 -7.66
N ASN A 24 1.91 -4.95 -6.92
CA ASN A 24 1.91 -6.41 -7.08
C ASN A 24 0.60 -6.92 -7.68
N GLU A 25 0.65 -8.12 -8.24
CA GLU A 25 -0.54 -8.76 -8.83
C GLU A 25 -1.65 -8.99 -7.80
N ASP A 26 -1.29 -9.31 -6.55
CA ASP A 26 -2.22 -9.50 -5.43
C ASP A 26 -2.76 -8.20 -4.83
N ASP A 27 -2.34 -7.05 -5.33
CA ASP A 27 -2.79 -5.73 -4.85
C ASP A 27 -4.05 -5.23 -5.56
N VAL A 28 -4.56 -6.00 -6.51
CA VAL A 28 -5.78 -5.69 -7.27
C VAL A 28 -6.69 -6.91 -7.35
N TRP A 29 -7.98 -6.67 -7.51
CA TRP A 29 -8.98 -7.73 -7.60
C TRP A 29 -8.82 -8.64 -8.84
N SER A 30 -8.19 -8.18 -9.91
CA SER A 30 -7.84 -8.96 -11.10
C SER A 30 -6.68 -8.34 -11.87
N HIS A 31 -5.50 -8.90 -11.70
CA HIS A 31 -4.33 -8.47 -12.47
C HIS A 31 -4.57 -8.57 -13.97
N LYS A 32 -5.15 -9.68 -14.44
CA LYS A 32 -5.43 -9.89 -15.87
C LYS A 32 -6.28 -8.78 -16.49
N GLN A 33 -7.28 -8.29 -15.76
CA GLN A 33 -8.17 -7.23 -16.27
C GLN A 33 -7.57 -5.84 -16.12
N LEU A 34 -6.73 -5.63 -15.10
CA LEU A 34 -6.24 -4.31 -14.73
C LEU A 34 -4.82 -3.99 -15.19
N GLN A 35 -4.09 -4.94 -15.77
CA GLN A 35 -2.68 -4.78 -16.16
C GLN A 35 -2.41 -3.63 -17.14
N ASN A 36 -3.42 -3.13 -17.83
CA ASN A 36 -3.32 -1.98 -18.75
C ASN A 36 -4.15 -0.78 -18.28
N VAL A 37 -4.64 -0.83 -17.04
CA VAL A 37 -5.44 0.24 -16.45
C VAL A 37 -4.57 1.11 -15.57
N VAL A 38 -4.80 2.43 -15.57
CA VAL A 38 -4.11 3.40 -14.73
C VAL A 38 -4.07 2.93 -13.28
N SER A 39 -2.98 3.18 -12.60
CA SER A 39 -2.61 2.71 -11.27
C SER A 39 -2.14 1.24 -11.18
N HIS A 40 -2.17 0.48 -12.27
CA HIS A 40 -1.67 -0.90 -12.30
C HIS A 40 -0.97 -1.26 -13.63
N THR A 41 -0.63 -0.28 -14.44
CA THR A 41 0.15 -0.52 -15.66
C THR A 41 1.56 -1.02 -15.31
N LYS A 42 2.15 -1.75 -16.24
CA LYS A 42 3.51 -2.29 -16.05
C LYS A 42 4.52 -1.21 -15.68
N ILE A 43 4.49 -0.07 -16.38
CA ILE A 43 5.41 1.06 -16.14
C ILE A 43 5.24 1.62 -14.74
N GLU A 44 4.01 1.85 -14.29
CA GLU A 44 3.72 2.37 -12.94
C GLU A 44 4.23 1.41 -11.87
N ARG A 45 3.93 0.13 -12.00
CA ARG A 45 4.37 -0.90 -11.07
C ARG A 45 5.89 -1.01 -10.99
N GLU A 46 6.56 -1.07 -12.13
CA GLU A 46 8.02 -1.17 -12.20
C GLU A 46 8.71 0.07 -11.60
N LYS A 47 8.18 1.27 -11.85
CA LYS A 47 8.72 2.51 -11.28
C LYS A 47 8.56 2.54 -9.75
N LEU A 48 7.40 2.13 -9.23
CA LEU A 48 7.16 2.13 -7.80
C LEU A 48 8.07 1.10 -7.09
N ILE A 49 8.19 -0.11 -7.64
CA ILE A 49 9.09 -1.15 -7.12
C ILE A 49 10.54 -0.68 -7.16
N LYS A 50 10.95 0.04 -8.21
CA LYS A 50 12.29 0.62 -8.31
C LYS A 50 12.56 1.64 -7.19
N ILE A 51 11.59 2.48 -6.85
CA ILE A 51 11.70 3.43 -5.74
C ILE A 51 11.84 2.67 -4.42
N MET A 52 11.01 1.67 -4.18
CA MET A 52 11.08 0.82 -3.00
C MET A 52 12.47 0.20 -2.83
N ASN A 53 12.99 -0.41 -3.88
CA ASN A 53 14.28 -1.09 -3.86
C ASN A 53 15.45 -0.11 -3.66
N LYS A 54 15.44 1.03 -4.35
CA LYS A 54 16.49 2.05 -4.19
C LYS A 54 16.51 2.67 -2.81
N GLY A 55 15.34 2.91 -2.22
CA GLY A 55 15.20 3.43 -0.86
C GLY A 55 15.40 2.38 0.22
N LYS A 56 15.54 1.09 -0.15
CA LYS A 56 15.57 -0.05 0.77
C LYS A 56 14.37 -0.07 1.70
N PHE A 57 13.21 0.30 1.18
CA PHE A 57 11.95 0.27 1.91
C PHE A 57 11.39 -1.13 2.03
N ILE A 58 10.72 -1.37 3.15
CA ILE A 58 9.96 -2.57 3.44
C ILE A 58 8.48 -2.19 3.48
N ASP A 59 7.66 -2.96 2.81
CA ASP A 59 6.21 -2.82 2.80
C ASP A 59 5.63 -3.32 4.13
N THR A 60 5.19 -2.42 4.99
CA THR A 60 4.73 -2.77 6.33
C THR A 60 3.42 -3.58 6.31
N THR A 61 2.53 -3.32 5.36
CA THR A 61 1.28 -4.08 5.24
C THR A 61 1.59 -5.56 4.92
N ARG A 62 2.43 -5.80 3.92
CA ARG A 62 2.81 -7.16 3.51
C ARG A 62 3.74 -7.86 4.49
N MET A 63 4.35 -7.13 5.40
CA MET A 63 5.11 -7.72 6.50
C MET A 63 4.21 -8.55 7.44
N PHE A 64 2.95 -8.12 7.65
CA PHE A 64 1.99 -8.77 8.56
C PHE A 64 0.87 -9.51 7.86
N ILE A 65 0.53 -9.14 6.63
CA ILE A 65 -0.56 -9.72 5.85
C ILE A 65 0.02 -10.30 4.56
N SER A 66 0.28 -11.60 4.55
CA SER A 66 0.93 -12.27 3.43
C SER A 66 -0.01 -12.46 2.23
N PRO A 67 0.52 -12.43 0.98
CA PRO A 67 -0.26 -12.86 -0.16
C PRO A 67 -0.72 -14.33 0.01
N PRO A 68 -1.88 -14.71 -0.53
CA PRO A 68 -2.75 -13.93 -1.42
C PRO A 68 -3.84 -13.13 -0.70
N GLU A 69 -3.75 -12.93 0.62
CA GLU A 69 -4.75 -12.14 1.35
C GLU A 69 -4.92 -10.75 0.75
N ASN A 70 -6.18 -10.32 0.60
CA ASN A 70 -6.51 -9.01 0.08
C ASN A 70 -6.10 -7.91 1.06
N VAL A 71 -5.43 -6.89 0.53
CA VAL A 71 -5.00 -5.71 1.28
C VAL A 71 -5.48 -4.43 0.60
N PHE A 72 -6.66 -4.48 0.02
CA PHE A 72 -7.24 -3.35 -0.69
C PHE A 72 -7.52 -2.19 0.26
N THR A 73 -7.26 -0.98 -0.25
CA THR A 73 -7.47 0.26 0.50
C THR A 73 -8.45 1.20 -0.20
N TRP A 74 -8.87 0.86 -1.42
CA TRP A 74 -9.75 1.65 -2.24
C TRP A 74 -10.77 0.80 -2.99
N TRP A 75 -12.01 1.28 -3.06
CA TRP A 75 -13.11 0.72 -3.88
C TRP A 75 -13.90 1.86 -4.50
N SER A 76 -14.13 1.78 -5.81
CA SER A 76 -14.94 2.77 -6.51
C SER A 76 -16.31 2.97 -5.86
N TYR A 77 -16.78 4.20 -5.78
CA TYR A 77 -18.16 4.51 -5.37
C TYR A 77 -19.23 3.88 -6.28
N ARG A 78 -18.87 3.53 -7.50
CA ARG A 78 -19.77 2.81 -8.43
C ARG A 78 -20.08 1.39 -7.96
N SER A 79 -19.25 0.83 -7.11
CA SER A 79 -19.50 -0.46 -6.48
C SER A 79 -20.41 -0.28 -5.28
N LYS A 80 -21.73 -0.42 -5.51
CA LYS A 80 -22.76 -0.24 -4.46
C LYS A 80 -22.61 -1.25 -3.32
N ASP A 81 -22.15 -2.45 -3.63
CA ASP A 81 -21.87 -3.50 -2.65
C ASP A 81 -20.39 -3.90 -2.76
N PHE A 82 -19.52 -3.08 -2.19
CA PHE A 82 -18.08 -3.29 -2.27
C PHE A 82 -17.63 -4.58 -1.56
N LYS A 83 -18.33 -5.00 -0.51
CA LYS A 83 -18.01 -6.25 0.21
C LYS A 83 -18.29 -7.49 -0.65
N LYS A 84 -19.43 -7.51 -1.31
CA LYS A 84 -19.84 -8.65 -2.15
C LYS A 84 -18.97 -8.80 -3.39
N ASN A 85 -18.75 -7.71 -4.12
CA ASN A 85 -17.98 -7.73 -5.36
C ASN A 85 -16.47 -7.71 -5.10
N ASN A 86 -16.06 -7.08 -4.03
CA ASN A 86 -14.68 -6.91 -3.56
C ASN A 86 -13.68 -6.52 -4.67
N ARG A 87 -14.10 -5.62 -5.56
CA ARG A 87 -13.27 -5.12 -6.67
C ARG A 87 -12.39 -3.96 -6.21
N GLY A 88 -11.58 -4.24 -5.20
CA GLY A 88 -10.68 -3.27 -4.60
C GLY A 88 -9.31 -3.20 -5.26
N ARG A 89 -8.56 -2.18 -4.85
CA ARG A 89 -7.15 -1.98 -5.19
C ARG A 89 -6.39 -1.47 -3.96
N ARG A 90 -5.14 -1.83 -3.85
CA ARG A 90 -4.25 -1.25 -2.85
C ARG A 90 -3.54 -0.03 -3.42
N LEU A 91 -3.94 1.16 -3.02
CA LEU A 91 -3.38 2.43 -3.47
C LEU A 91 -2.61 3.18 -2.38
N ASP A 92 -2.91 2.87 -1.12
CA ASP A 92 -2.33 3.50 0.06
C ASP A 92 -1.27 2.60 0.67
N HIS A 93 -0.13 3.18 1.00
CA HIS A 93 1.04 2.45 1.44
C HIS A 93 1.69 3.11 2.65
N ILE A 94 2.30 2.28 3.50
CA ILE A 94 3.25 2.70 4.53
C ILE A 94 4.47 1.82 4.37
N TRP A 95 5.59 2.43 4.03
CA TRP A 95 6.88 1.77 3.88
C TRP A 95 7.87 2.31 4.88
N VAL A 96 8.76 1.47 5.36
CA VAL A 96 9.78 1.82 6.35
C VAL A 96 11.13 1.28 5.93
N THR A 97 12.20 2.01 6.25
CA THR A 97 13.56 1.46 6.14
C THR A 97 13.89 0.66 7.38
N ASN A 98 14.63 -0.44 7.21
CA ASN A 98 15.07 -1.24 8.35
C ASN A 98 16.06 -0.46 9.22
N HIS A 99 15.95 -0.63 10.54
CA HIS A 99 16.86 -0.04 11.52
C HIS A 99 16.90 -0.92 12.77
N GLN A 100 18.09 -1.00 13.41
CA GLN A 100 18.27 -1.82 14.60
C GLN A 100 17.39 -1.43 15.78
N SER A 101 16.98 -0.15 15.86
CA SER A 101 16.10 0.37 16.93
C SER A 101 14.61 0.29 16.58
N LEU A 102 14.26 -0.31 15.45
CA LEU A 102 12.88 -0.40 14.99
C LEU A 102 12.34 -1.81 15.23
N GLU A 103 11.29 -1.91 16.02
CA GLU A 103 10.50 -3.12 16.19
C GLU A 103 9.12 -2.91 15.59
N SER A 104 8.83 -3.59 14.50
CA SER A 104 7.51 -3.58 13.86
C SER A 104 6.55 -4.45 14.65
N LEU A 105 5.40 -3.90 15.06
CA LEU A 105 4.43 -4.59 15.91
C LEU A 105 3.20 -5.06 15.15
N ASN A 106 2.62 -4.23 14.29
CA ASN A 106 1.39 -4.56 13.59
C ASN A 106 1.15 -3.64 12.39
N ALA A 107 0.34 -4.12 11.45
CA ALA A 107 -0.25 -3.32 10.37
C ALA A 107 -1.72 -3.71 10.18
N LYS A 108 -2.59 -2.73 9.96
CA LYS A 108 -4.03 -2.94 9.79
C LYS A 108 -4.58 -2.14 8.64
N ILE A 109 -5.65 -2.66 8.05
CA ILE A 109 -6.49 -1.99 7.07
C ILE A 109 -7.88 -1.86 7.68
N MET A 110 -8.39 -0.64 7.83
CA MET A 110 -9.65 -0.36 8.54
C MET A 110 -10.83 -0.41 7.57
N ILE A 111 -11.12 -1.59 7.04
CA ILE A 111 -12.15 -1.81 6.00
C ILE A 111 -13.54 -1.33 6.43
N GLU A 112 -13.86 -1.42 7.71
CA GLU A 112 -15.17 -1.06 8.26
C GLU A 112 -15.53 0.39 8.00
N THR A 113 -14.56 1.27 7.89
CA THR A 113 -14.77 2.69 7.60
C THR A 113 -15.45 2.94 6.26
N ARG A 114 -15.28 2.01 5.30
CA ARG A 114 -15.93 2.07 3.99
C ARG A 114 -17.45 1.87 4.06
N SER A 115 -17.95 1.33 5.16
CA SER A 115 -19.39 1.09 5.43
C SER A 115 -20.05 2.20 6.25
N LEU A 116 -19.33 3.23 6.65
CA LEU A 116 -19.86 4.36 7.39
C LEU A 116 -20.78 5.24 6.48
N PRO A 117 -21.69 6.02 7.05
CA PRO A 117 -22.44 7.01 6.28
C PRO A 117 -21.50 8.00 5.57
N GLN A 118 -21.71 8.23 4.28
CA GLN A 118 -20.88 9.10 3.45
C GLN A 118 -19.37 8.80 3.56
N PRO A 119 -18.96 7.54 3.32
CA PRO A 119 -17.57 7.14 3.52
C PRO A 119 -16.66 7.72 2.43
N SER A 120 -15.36 7.81 2.72
CA SER A 120 -14.34 7.92 1.68
C SER A 120 -14.34 6.64 0.81
N ASP A 121 -13.90 6.74 -0.42
CA ASP A 121 -13.60 5.58 -1.28
C ASP A 121 -12.27 4.90 -0.88
N HIS A 122 -11.44 5.57 -0.09
CA HIS A 122 -10.29 4.99 0.60
C HIS A 122 -10.62 4.60 2.03
N VAL A 123 -9.90 3.61 2.56
CA VAL A 123 -9.92 3.26 3.98
C VAL A 123 -8.58 3.58 4.62
N PRO A 124 -8.56 3.95 5.92
CA PRO A 124 -7.30 4.17 6.63
C PRO A 124 -6.49 2.88 6.74
N ILE A 125 -5.18 3.05 6.71
CA ILE A 125 -4.22 2.00 7.06
C ILE A 125 -3.37 2.46 8.23
N SER A 126 -2.88 1.52 9.04
CA SER A 126 -2.02 1.82 10.17
C SER A 126 -0.82 0.90 10.21
N TYR A 127 0.25 1.42 10.77
CA TYR A 127 1.46 0.67 11.09
C TYR A 127 1.90 1.05 12.50
N GLU A 128 2.09 0.07 13.34
CA GLU A 128 2.47 0.22 14.73
C GLU A 128 3.89 -0.32 14.94
N PHE A 129 4.72 0.44 15.64
CA PHE A 129 6.10 0.08 15.91
C PHE A 129 6.62 0.70 17.21
N ASN A 130 7.64 0.08 17.77
CA ASN A 130 8.43 0.62 18.88
C ASN A 130 9.79 1.12 18.38
N LEU A 131 10.30 2.14 19.07
CA LEU A 131 11.67 2.62 18.93
C LEU A 131 12.41 2.33 20.24
N GLY A 132 13.42 1.52 20.12
CA GLY A 132 14.31 1.17 21.24
C GLY A 132 15.51 2.10 21.36
#